data_d9b24f9742adb30f08c98d8b90329023
#
_entry.id   d9b24f9742adb30f08c98d8b90329023
#
_cell.length_a   1.000
_cell.length_b   1.000
_cell.length_c   1.000
_cell.angle_alpha   90.00
_cell.angle_beta   90.00
_cell.angle_gamma   90.00
#
_symmetry.space_group_name_H-M   'P 1'
#
loop_
_entity.id
_entity.type
_entity.pdbx_description
1 polymer ?
#
loop_
_entity_poly.entity_id
_entity_poly.type
_entity_poly.pdbx_seq_one_letter_code
_entity_poly.pdbx_strand_id
1 'polypeptide(L)'
;MKKKTKKIIGIVALSILLLFSSIGLFELIKRERIRRAEEEAALRAKEEAERIAAEKEAARIAAEEEKKRKEEDRRTRNPLTGLKMNESAIGKRPVAFMVENTPPARPQWGMDDVNYAPDIILEAEVEGGITRTMWLFADYTALPKLIGPMRSARPPYVKFSELFDAIYVHWGQSDSAGSYVGASAVIAQDGVDNINQIQYRGQVELFGRNRERDVAIEHTGVVYTDKLPQAIAEYGYRTERRNENFSSFEFTDEAVPVSNTPCNDITITISDRSWVKHWTYNKTDHLYHTDDFENKLTRKNIIVLYDTTEYITKPGAYFSYTNYLFEGPEGKLFSEGTVMDIKWGIENRKLVIRDMNDQIIALNRGKTYIAWISSNLGGSIEMQ
;
A
#
# COMPACT_ATOMS: atom_id res chain seq x y z
N MET A 1 61.54 -41.84 -87.01
CA MET A 1 60.64 -42.11 -85.87
C MET A 1 61.03 -41.42 -84.60
N LYS A 2 62.26 -41.38 -84.15
CA LYS A 2 62.68 -40.83 -82.83
C LYS A 2 62.40 -39.34 -82.57
N LYS A 3 62.31 -38.48 -83.59
CA LYS A 3 62.04 -37.01 -83.40
C LYS A 3 60.56 -36.66 -83.12
N LYS A 4 59.59 -37.42 -83.72
CA LYS A 4 58.15 -37.20 -83.52
C LYS A 4 57.73 -37.63 -82.07
N THR A 5 58.31 -38.73 -81.59
CA THR A 5 57.98 -39.26 -80.25
C THR A 5 58.45 -38.31 -79.12
N LYS A 6 59.61 -37.65 -79.27
CA LYS A 6 60.09 -36.67 -78.26
C LYS A 6 59.23 -35.39 -78.26
N LYS A 7 58.68 -34.96 -79.42
CA LYS A 7 57.74 -33.81 -79.46
C LYS A 7 56.39 -34.11 -78.79
N ILE A 8 55.87 -35.32 -78.99
CA ILE A 8 54.61 -35.76 -78.37
C ILE A 8 54.78 -35.87 -76.82
N ILE A 9 55.90 -36.44 -76.37
CA ILE A 9 56.21 -36.52 -74.91
C ILE A 9 56.35 -35.12 -74.28
N GLY A 10 56.98 -34.16 -75.00
CA GLY A 10 57.09 -32.78 -74.51
C GLY A 10 55.73 -32.06 -74.40
N ILE A 11 54.84 -32.27 -75.36
CA ILE A 11 53.51 -31.67 -75.41
C ILE A 11 52.64 -32.27 -74.24
N VAL A 12 52.69 -33.59 -74.09
CA VAL A 12 51.96 -34.28 -72.95
C VAL A 12 52.50 -33.81 -71.61
N ALA A 13 53.80 -33.69 -71.40
CA ALA A 13 54.38 -33.18 -70.17
C ALA A 13 54.00 -31.73 -69.87
N LEU A 14 53.96 -30.87 -70.87
CA LEU A 14 53.53 -29.46 -70.80
C LEU A 14 52.03 -29.36 -70.45
N SER A 15 51.20 -30.22 -71.07
CA SER A 15 49.77 -30.27 -70.79
C SER A 15 49.47 -30.76 -69.37
N ILE A 16 50.24 -31.73 -68.88
CA ILE A 16 50.12 -32.21 -67.47
C ILE A 16 50.56 -31.10 -66.52
N LEU A 17 51.63 -30.40 -66.75
CA LEU A 17 52.10 -29.27 -65.93
C LEU A 17 51.09 -28.11 -65.93
N LEU A 18 50.45 -27.78 -67.06
CA LEU A 18 49.38 -26.80 -67.10
C LEU A 18 48.08 -27.25 -66.37
N LEU A 19 47.79 -28.54 -66.45
CA LEU A 19 46.69 -29.09 -65.67
C LEU A 19 46.94 -29.02 -64.13
N PHE A 20 48.11 -29.37 -63.71
CA PHE A 20 48.50 -29.26 -62.25
C PHE A 20 48.56 -27.78 -61.83
N SER A 21 49.04 -26.86 -62.61
CA SER A 21 49.05 -25.44 -62.34
C SER A 21 47.65 -24.85 -62.27
N SER A 22 46.71 -25.28 -63.13
CA SER A 22 45.34 -24.85 -63.15
C SER A 22 44.55 -25.39 -61.95
N ILE A 23 44.80 -26.64 -61.53
CA ILE A 23 44.25 -27.23 -60.33
C ILE A 23 44.77 -26.51 -59.08
N GLY A 24 46.06 -26.23 -58.99
CA GLY A 24 46.67 -25.47 -57.91
C GLY A 24 46.09 -24.04 -57.81
N LEU A 25 45.91 -23.35 -58.94
CA LEU A 25 45.31 -22.04 -58.93
C LEU A 25 43.82 -22.06 -58.52
N PHE A 26 43.06 -23.07 -58.96
CA PHE A 26 41.69 -23.26 -58.60
C PHE A 26 41.55 -23.48 -57.09
N GLU A 27 42.39 -24.32 -56.50
CA GLU A 27 42.40 -24.55 -55.03
C GLU A 27 42.80 -23.28 -54.26
N LEU A 28 43.72 -22.50 -54.76
CA LEU A 28 44.11 -21.21 -54.16
C LEU A 28 42.94 -20.20 -54.20
N ILE A 29 42.25 -20.07 -55.33
CA ILE A 29 41.07 -19.20 -55.46
C ILE A 29 39.93 -19.67 -54.55
N LYS A 30 39.72 -20.98 -54.45
CA LYS A 30 38.71 -21.56 -53.58
C LYS A 30 39.00 -21.26 -52.10
N ARG A 31 40.25 -21.44 -51.65
CA ARG A 31 40.70 -21.11 -50.29
C ARG A 31 40.53 -19.62 -49.99
N GLU A 32 40.90 -18.76 -50.91
CA GLU A 32 40.73 -17.31 -50.75
C GLU A 32 39.27 -16.89 -50.66
N ARG A 33 38.35 -17.50 -51.44
CA ARG A 33 36.90 -17.26 -51.31
C ARG A 33 36.35 -17.73 -50.01
N ILE A 34 36.77 -18.90 -49.52
CA ILE A 34 36.35 -19.42 -48.21
C ILE A 34 36.83 -18.47 -47.11
N ARG A 35 38.11 -18.06 -47.13
CA ARG A 35 38.67 -17.12 -46.13
C ARG A 35 37.91 -15.79 -46.10
N ARG A 36 37.59 -15.20 -47.26
CA ARG A 36 36.81 -13.95 -47.34
C ARG A 36 35.38 -14.13 -46.80
N ALA A 37 34.74 -15.26 -47.12
CA ALA A 37 33.40 -15.55 -46.61
C ALA A 37 33.40 -15.73 -45.09
N GLU A 38 34.44 -16.36 -44.51
CA GLU A 38 34.62 -16.50 -43.06
C GLU A 38 34.89 -15.14 -42.40
N GLU A 39 35.75 -14.30 -43.00
CA GLU A 39 36.01 -12.93 -42.52
C GLU A 39 34.74 -12.05 -42.55
N GLU A 40 33.95 -12.10 -43.61
CA GLU A 40 32.67 -11.40 -43.69
C GLU A 40 31.65 -11.92 -42.69
N ALA A 41 31.58 -13.24 -42.50
CA ALA A 41 30.70 -13.84 -41.50
C ALA A 41 31.09 -13.45 -40.08
N ALA A 42 32.39 -13.44 -39.76
CA ALA A 42 32.92 -12.99 -38.49
C ALA A 42 32.64 -11.50 -38.22
N LEU A 43 32.80 -10.65 -39.24
CA LEU A 43 32.48 -9.22 -39.12
C LEU A 43 30.98 -9.00 -38.84
N ARG A 44 30.09 -9.67 -39.63
CA ARG A 44 28.64 -9.59 -39.39
C ARG A 44 28.24 -10.09 -38.00
N ALA A 45 28.85 -11.19 -37.55
CA ALA A 45 28.59 -11.72 -36.19
C ALA A 45 29.04 -10.73 -35.10
N LYS A 46 30.17 -10.02 -35.31
CA LYS A 46 30.66 -8.98 -34.40
C LYS A 46 29.71 -7.77 -34.37
N GLU A 47 29.31 -7.27 -35.54
CA GLU A 47 28.34 -6.15 -35.66
C GLU A 47 27.00 -6.49 -34.98
N GLU A 48 26.49 -7.70 -35.18
CA GLU A 48 25.27 -8.17 -34.56
C GLU A 48 25.42 -8.28 -33.05
N ALA A 49 26.56 -8.79 -32.55
CA ALA A 49 26.83 -8.86 -31.10
C ALA A 49 26.92 -7.45 -30.48
N GLU A 50 27.57 -6.51 -31.13
CA GLU A 50 27.65 -5.11 -30.70
C GLU A 50 26.25 -4.46 -30.69
N ARG A 51 25.41 -4.71 -31.71
CA ARG A 51 24.02 -4.24 -31.76
C ARG A 51 23.20 -4.77 -30.59
N ILE A 52 23.26 -6.10 -30.35
CA ILE A 52 22.55 -6.74 -29.23
C ILE A 52 23.05 -6.18 -27.88
N ALA A 53 24.35 -5.95 -27.72
CA ALA A 53 24.91 -5.35 -26.52
C ALA A 53 24.42 -3.91 -26.29
N ALA A 54 24.37 -3.11 -27.34
CA ALA A 54 23.87 -1.74 -27.32
C ALA A 54 22.35 -1.70 -26.98
N GLU A 55 21.54 -2.59 -27.58
CA GLU A 55 20.11 -2.72 -27.26
C GLU A 55 19.87 -3.10 -25.81
N LYS A 56 20.64 -4.05 -25.27
CA LYS A 56 20.56 -4.44 -23.86
C LYS A 56 20.94 -3.31 -22.91
N GLU A 57 21.98 -2.56 -23.23
CA GLU A 57 22.42 -1.42 -22.41
C GLU A 57 21.40 -0.28 -22.46
N ALA A 58 20.84 0.02 -23.64
CA ALA A 58 19.76 1.01 -23.78
C ALA A 58 18.50 0.60 -22.98
N ALA A 59 18.13 -0.68 -23.04
CA ALA A 59 17.01 -1.21 -22.23
C ALA A 59 17.29 -1.12 -20.72
N ARG A 60 18.53 -1.35 -20.28
CA ARG A 60 18.93 -1.22 -18.87
C ARG A 60 18.83 0.24 -18.41
N ILE A 61 19.33 1.19 -19.21
CA ILE A 61 19.26 2.63 -18.90
C ILE A 61 17.80 3.08 -18.83
N ALA A 62 16.98 2.72 -19.82
CA ALA A 62 15.55 3.06 -19.83
C ALA A 62 14.80 2.49 -18.60
N ALA A 63 15.11 1.26 -18.19
CA ALA A 63 14.52 0.66 -16.99
C ALA A 63 14.96 1.39 -15.70
N GLU A 64 16.21 1.85 -15.61
CA GLU A 64 16.70 2.63 -14.48
C GLU A 64 16.07 4.03 -14.42
N GLU A 65 15.94 4.70 -15.54
CA GLU A 65 15.26 6.00 -15.64
C GLU A 65 13.78 5.88 -15.27
N GLU A 66 13.10 4.86 -15.77
CA GLU A 66 11.69 4.59 -15.42
C GLU A 66 11.53 4.29 -13.93
N LYS A 67 12.46 3.53 -13.32
CA LYS A 67 12.47 3.29 -11.89
C LYS A 67 12.63 4.59 -11.09
N LYS A 68 13.55 5.46 -11.48
CA LYS A 68 13.76 6.78 -10.83
C LYS A 68 12.52 7.66 -10.98
N ARG A 69 11.91 7.69 -12.15
CA ARG A 69 10.67 8.43 -12.41
C ARG A 69 9.52 7.95 -11.53
N LYS A 70 9.33 6.63 -11.40
CA LYS A 70 8.31 6.05 -10.52
C LYS A 70 8.58 6.34 -9.05
N GLU A 71 9.83 6.31 -8.63
CA GLU A 71 10.21 6.64 -7.26
C GLU A 71 9.94 8.11 -6.94
N GLU A 72 10.28 9.04 -7.83
CA GLU A 72 9.97 10.46 -7.69
C GLU A 72 8.46 10.72 -7.66
N ASP A 73 7.68 10.13 -8.58
CA ASP A 73 6.22 10.22 -8.56
C ASP A 73 5.65 9.73 -7.23
N ARG A 74 6.13 8.60 -6.70
CA ARG A 74 5.69 8.06 -5.40
C ARG A 74 6.00 9.01 -4.24
N ARG A 75 7.15 9.67 -4.24
CA ARG A 75 7.57 10.61 -3.17
C ARG A 75 6.68 11.84 -3.11
N THR A 76 6.16 12.31 -4.24
CA THR A 76 5.30 13.49 -4.34
C THR A 76 3.81 13.22 -4.11
N ARG A 77 3.43 11.93 -3.88
CA ARG A 77 2.04 11.53 -3.66
C ARG A 77 1.72 11.28 -2.20
N ASN A 78 0.43 11.32 -1.92
CA ASN A 78 -0.16 10.92 -0.66
C ASN A 78 0.21 9.45 -0.35
N PRO A 79 0.95 9.16 0.73
CA PRO A 79 1.42 7.82 1.06
C PRO A 79 0.32 6.84 1.46
N LEU A 80 -0.89 7.33 1.76
CA LEU A 80 -2.04 6.53 2.19
C LEU A 80 -3.00 6.20 1.05
N THR A 81 -2.97 6.98 -0.04
CA THR A 81 -3.93 6.84 -1.15
C THR A 81 -3.29 6.76 -2.54
N GLY A 82 -2.01 7.08 -2.68
CA GLY A 82 -1.36 7.21 -3.99
C GLY A 82 -1.84 8.40 -4.84
N LEU A 83 -2.78 9.21 -4.36
CA LEU A 83 -3.30 10.38 -5.06
C LEU A 83 -2.30 11.55 -4.97
N LYS A 84 -2.48 12.55 -5.84
CA LYS A 84 -1.75 13.82 -5.70
C LYS A 84 -2.09 14.47 -4.36
N MET A 85 -1.13 15.16 -3.76
CA MET A 85 -1.32 15.90 -2.53
C MET A 85 -0.71 17.30 -2.64
N ASN A 86 -1.00 18.17 -1.65
CA ASN A 86 -0.42 19.50 -1.59
C ASN A 86 1.10 19.41 -1.42
N GLU A 87 1.84 20.24 -2.12
CA GLU A 87 3.31 20.28 -2.05
C GLU A 87 3.82 20.49 -0.62
N SER A 88 3.13 21.32 0.17
CA SER A 88 3.47 21.59 1.58
C SER A 88 3.34 20.37 2.50
N ALA A 89 2.58 19.35 2.09
CA ALA A 89 2.36 18.13 2.84
C ALA A 89 3.25 16.96 2.40
N ILE A 90 4.00 17.13 1.29
CA ILE A 90 4.92 16.11 0.80
C ILE A 90 6.00 15.85 1.88
N GLY A 91 6.20 14.56 2.18
CA GLY A 91 7.18 14.12 3.17
C GLY A 91 6.71 14.23 4.63
N LYS A 92 5.57 14.85 4.90
CA LYS A 92 5.03 14.97 6.26
C LYS A 92 4.49 13.64 6.79
N ARG A 93 4.52 13.50 8.11
CA ARG A 93 3.90 12.38 8.80
C ARG A 93 2.39 12.46 8.72
N PRO A 94 1.69 11.33 8.54
CA PRO A 94 0.25 11.26 8.75
C PRO A 94 -0.14 11.60 10.19
N VAL A 95 -1.42 11.96 10.37
CA VAL A 95 -2.07 12.01 11.67
C VAL A 95 -3.19 10.98 11.72
N ALA A 96 -3.40 10.42 12.90
CA ALA A 96 -4.45 9.43 13.17
C ALA A 96 -5.36 9.95 14.29
N PHE A 97 -6.68 9.89 14.10
CA PHE A 97 -7.67 10.31 15.10
C PHE A 97 -8.47 9.11 15.57
N MET A 98 -8.65 8.96 16.90
CA MET A 98 -9.52 7.94 17.48
C MET A 98 -10.93 8.46 17.58
N VAL A 99 -11.80 8.01 16.68
CA VAL A 99 -13.17 8.50 16.51
C VAL A 99 -14.18 7.45 16.95
N GLU A 100 -15.23 7.91 17.61
CA GLU A 100 -16.34 7.07 18.05
C GLU A 100 -17.17 6.57 16.86
N ASN A 101 -17.76 5.37 17.01
CA ASN A 101 -18.60 4.77 15.97
C ASN A 101 -19.94 4.24 16.49
N THR A 102 -20.36 4.62 17.68
CA THR A 102 -21.71 4.26 18.22
C THR A 102 -22.81 5.13 17.59
N PRO A 103 -24.10 4.70 17.55
CA PRO A 103 -25.18 5.49 16.97
C PRO A 103 -25.25 6.93 17.47
N PRO A 104 -25.16 7.22 18.79
CA PRO A 104 -25.24 8.60 19.27
C PRO A 104 -24.11 9.51 18.74
N ALA A 105 -22.99 8.91 18.26
CA ALA A 105 -21.88 9.65 17.70
C ALA A 105 -22.09 10.03 16.25
N ARG A 106 -23.06 9.43 15.57
CA ARG A 106 -23.29 9.60 14.13
C ARG A 106 -24.29 10.71 13.83
N PRO A 107 -24.17 11.36 12.68
CA PRO A 107 -23.00 11.36 11.78
C PRO A 107 -21.78 12.00 12.48
N GLN A 108 -20.59 11.42 12.28
CA GLN A 108 -19.37 11.95 12.89
C GLN A 108 -19.00 13.31 12.26
N TRP A 109 -18.54 14.26 13.09
CA TRP A 109 -18.02 15.52 12.58
C TRP A 109 -16.73 15.30 11.78
N GLY A 110 -16.73 15.85 10.55
CA GLY A 110 -15.59 15.76 9.63
C GLY A 110 -15.66 14.59 8.64
N MET A 111 -16.69 13.74 8.73
CA MET A 111 -16.91 12.68 7.75
C MET A 111 -17.74 13.11 6.55
N ASP A 112 -18.61 14.09 6.74
CA ASP A 112 -19.54 14.63 5.75
C ASP A 112 -18.89 15.52 4.67
N ASP A 113 -17.67 15.99 4.92
CA ASP A 113 -16.92 16.74 3.94
C ASP A 113 -16.19 15.79 2.99
N VAL A 114 -16.76 15.55 1.81
CA VAL A 114 -16.20 14.65 0.79
C VAL A 114 -14.79 15.06 0.33
N ASN A 115 -14.44 16.35 0.42
CA ASN A 115 -13.12 16.85 0.05
C ASN A 115 -12.07 16.52 1.09
N TYR A 116 -12.47 16.47 2.36
CA TYR A 116 -11.59 16.25 3.52
C TYR A 116 -11.87 14.92 4.24
N ALA A 117 -12.65 14.02 3.65
CA ALA A 117 -12.89 12.70 4.23
C ALA A 117 -11.54 11.95 4.44
N PRO A 118 -11.42 11.13 5.50
CA PRO A 118 -10.17 10.42 5.83
C PRO A 118 -9.60 9.63 4.66
N ASP A 119 -8.29 9.62 4.52
CA ASP A 119 -7.57 8.81 3.53
C ASP A 119 -7.76 7.32 3.78
N ILE A 120 -7.63 6.93 5.06
CA ILE A 120 -7.93 5.58 5.52
C ILE A 120 -8.86 5.66 6.73
N ILE A 121 -9.87 4.80 6.76
CA ILE A 121 -10.65 4.48 7.96
C ILE A 121 -10.35 3.04 8.33
N LEU A 122 -9.82 2.82 9.52
CA LEU A 122 -9.72 1.50 10.14
C LEU A 122 -10.83 1.32 11.16
N GLU A 123 -11.64 0.28 11.04
CA GLU A 123 -12.66 -0.10 12.02
C GLU A 123 -12.35 -1.45 12.65
N ALA A 124 -12.44 -1.52 13.98
CA ALA A 124 -12.27 -2.74 14.77
C ALA A 124 -13.11 -2.69 16.04
N GLU A 125 -13.44 -3.84 16.60
CA GLU A 125 -14.09 -3.95 17.90
C GLU A 125 -13.15 -3.52 19.04
N VAL A 126 -13.68 -2.91 20.09
CA VAL A 126 -12.88 -2.43 21.22
C VAL A 126 -13.33 -3.02 22.57
N GLU A 127 -14.58 -2.85 22.95
CA GLU A 127 -15.17 -3.37 24.18
C GLU A 127 -16.68 -3.54 24.03
N GLY A 128 -17.22 -4.60 24.64
CA GLY A 128 -18.67 -4.80 24.77
C GLY A 128 -19.42 -4.90 23.42
N GLY A 129 -18.75 -5.25 22.34
CA GLY A 129 -19.32 -5.37 20.99
C GLY A 129 -19.37 -4.06 20.20
N ILE A 130 -18.91 -2.94 20.78
CA ILE A 130 -18.85 -1.67 20.03
C ILE A 130 -17.58 -1.60 19.20
N THR A 131 -17.67 -0.94 18.05
CA THR A 131 -16.50 -0.61 17.24
C THR A 131 -16.10 0.84 17.43
N ARG A 132 -14.83 1.15 17.14
CA ARG A 132 -14.32 2.50 16.91
C ARG A 132 -13.73 2.59 15.52
N THR A 133 -13.50 3.82 15.09
CA THR A 133 -12.78 4.07 13.85
C THR A 133 -11.53 4.89 14.11
N MET A 134 -10.42 4.49 13.51
CA MET A 134 -9.23 5.33 13.40
C MET A 134 -9.22 5.98 12.02
N TRP A 135 -9.13 7.30 12.01
CA TRP A 135 -9.09 8.09 10.78
C TRP A 135 -7.69 8.58 10.52
N LEU A 136 -7.11 8.20 9.40
CA LEU A 136 -5.78 8.64 8.99
C LEU A 136 -5.86 9.68 7.88
N PHE A 137 -5.02 10.69 8.00
CA PHE A 137 -4.85 11.76 7.01
C PHE A 137 -3.36 11.96 6.77
N ALA A 138 -2.94 11.93 5.51
CA ALA A 138 -1.56 12.20 5.14
C ALA A 138 -1.23 13.70 5.18
N ASP A 139 -2.22 14.55 4.91
CA ASP A 139 -2.11 16.00 4.95
C ASP A 139 -2.88 16.56 6.14
N TYR A 140 -2.19 16.81 7.25
CA TYR A 140 -2.82 17.40 8.44
C TYR A 140 -2.97 18.92 8.37
N THR A 141 -2.59 19.55 7.26
CA THR A 141 -2.83 20.97 6.99
C THR A 141 -4.14 21.23 6.23
N ALA A 142 -4.73 20.16 5.68
CA ALA A 142 -5.97 20.19 4.92
C ALA A 142 -6.99 19.19 5.52
N LEU A 143 -7.43 19.48 6.75
CA LEU A 143 -8.39 18.66 7.51
C LEU A 143 -9.78 19.32 7.55
N PRO A 144 -10.86 18.56 7.81
CA PRO A 144 -12.13 19.14 8.22
C PRO A 144 -11.93 20.02 9.45
N LYS A 145 -12.65 21.12 9.58
CA LYS A 145 -12.48 22.06 10.72
C LYS A 145 -12.65 21.41 12.08
N LEU A 146 -13.52 20.41 12.17
CA LEU A 146 -13.80 19.62 13.36
C LEU A 146 -13.68 18.13 13.03
N ILE A 147 -13.08 17.36 13.93
CA ILE A 147 -13.09 15.90 13.89
C ILE A 147 -13.61 15.38 15.23
N GLY A 148 -14.57 14.46 15.18
CA GLY A 148 -15.11 13.80 16.36
C GLY A 148 -16.43 13.07 16.12
N PRO A 149 -17.05 12.51 17.18
CA PRO A 149 -16.61 12.55 18.58
C PRO A 149 -15.33 11.76 18.83
N MET A 150 -14.42 12.35 19.60
CA MET A 150 -13.14 11.73 19.95
C MET A 150 -13.32 10.69 21.06
N ARG A 151 -12.52 9.62 21.02
CA ARG A 151 -12.57 8.54 22.02
C ARG A 151 -11.16 8.10 22.47
N SER A 152 -11.19 7.26 23.51
CA SER A 152 -9.98 6.76 24.17
C SER A 152 -9.23 5.76 23.28
N ALA A 153 -7.91 5.86 23.30
CA ALA A 153 -7.01 4.90 22.67
C ALA A 153 -7.20 3.48 23.23
N ARG A 154 -7.03 2.51 22.36
CA ARG A 154 -6.99 1.08 22.68
C ARG A 154 -5.75 0.45 22.05
N PRO A 155 -5.17 -0.60 22.65
CA PRO A 155 -3.90 -1.20 22.21
C PRO A 155 -3.81 -1.50 20.71
N PRO A 156 -4.82 -2.11 20.06
CA PRO A 156 -4.77 -2.40 18.63
C PRO A 156 -4.55 -1.14 17.78
N TYR A 157 -5.26 -0.07 18.11
CA TYR A 157 -5.18 1.20 17.37
C TYR A 157 -3.85 1.94 17.59
N VAL A 158 -3.25 1.83 18.79
CA VAL A 158 -1.90 2.36 19.04
C VAL A 158 -0.90 1.70 18.11
N LYS A 159 -0.92 0.37 18.03
CA LYS A 159 -0.04 -0.37 17.12
C LYS A 159 -0.29 -0.03 15.65
N PHE A 160 -1.56 0.07 15.25
CA PHE A 160 -1.90 0.45 13.88
C PHE A 160 -1.44 1.87 13.52
N SER A 161 -1.55 2.85 14.43
CA SER A 161 -1.06 4.21 14.17
C SER A 161 0.44 4.23 13.86
N GLU A 162 1.20 3.35 14.51
CA GLU A 162 2.63 3.20 14.28
C GLU A 162 2.98 2.61 12.90
N LEU A 163 2.15 1.68 12.39
CA LEU A 163 2.35 1.08 11.05
C LEU A 163 2.27 2.12 9.93
N PHE A 164 1.65 3.26 10.17
CA PHE A 164 1.57 4.39 9.26
C PHE A 164 2.49 5.56 9.65
N ASP A 165 3.36 5.41 10.65
CA ASP A 165 4.20 6.48 11.21
C ASP A 165 3.38 7.72 11.63
N ALA A 166 2.13 7.52 12.06
CA ALA A 166 1.20 8.59 12.36
C ALA A 166 1.42 9.21 13.75
N ILE A 167 1.14 10.52 13.90
CA ILE A 167 0.94 11.16 15.19
C ILE A 167 -0.49 10.85 15.63
N TYR A 168 -0.66 10.22 16.81
CA TYR A 168 -1.93 9.69 17.25
C TYR A 168 -2.68 10.64 18.17
N VAL A 169 -3.87 11.12 17.76
CA VAL A 169 -4.71 12.06 18.50
C VAL A 169 -5.92 11.33 19.08
N HIS A 170 -6.12 11.43 20.39
CA HIS A 170 -7.19 10.71 21.07
C HIS A 170 -7.65 11.40 22.37
N TRP A 171 -8.78 10.97 22.91
CA TRP A 171 -9.34 11.51 24.14
C TRP A 171 -9.43 10.43 25.21
N GLY A 172 -8.44 10.36 26.09
CA GLY A 172 -8.30 9.30 27.06
C GLY A 172 -7.66 8.04 26.47
N GLN A 173 -7.39 7.08 27.33
CA GLN A 173 -6.77 5.80 26.98
C GLN A 173 -7.15 4.74 28.00
N SER A 174 -6.99 3.46 27.65
CA SER A 174 -7.12 2.38 28.63
C SER A 174 -5.82 2.16 29.39
N ASP A 175 -5.91 1.92 30.70
CA ASP A 175 -4.77 1.53 31.53
C ASP A 175 -4.74 0.02 31.74
N SER A 176 -3.55 -0.51 31.99
CA SER A 176 -3.35 -1.93 32.27
C SER A 176 -3.97 -2.35 33.61
N ALA A 177 -4.55 -3.55 33.65
CA ALA A 177 -4.99 -4.18 34.88
C ALA A 177 -5.15 -5.70 34.71
N GLY A 178 -4.63 -6.47 35.65
CA GLY A 178 -4.57 -7.93 35.52
C GLY A 178 -3.74 -8.35 34.32
N SER A 179 -4.29 -9.21 33.48
CA SER A 179 -3.67 -9.64 32.21
C SER A 179 -3.86 -8.66 31.05
N TYR A 180 -4.71 -7.65 31.22
CA TYR A 180 -4.96 -6.66 30.17
C TYR A 180 -3.83 -5.62 30.11
N VAL A 181 -3.16 -5.56 28.96
CA VAL A 181 -2.17 -4.52 28.65
C VAL A 181 -2.89 -3.34 28.00
N GLY A 182 -3.00 -2.22 28.73
CA GLY A 182 -3.71 -1.03 28.28
C GLY A 182 -2.95 -0.23 27.23
N ALA A 183 -3.69 0.67 26.55
CA ALA A 183 -3.11 1.56 25.54
C ALA A 183 -2.00 2.47 26.12
N SER A 184 -2.10 2.90 27.38
CA SER A 184 -1.06 3.68 28.06
C SER A 184 0.29 2.95 28.10
N ALA A 185 0.27 1.65 28.37
CA ALA A 185 1.48 0.81 28.40
C ALA A 185 2.07 0.63 26.97
N VAL A 186 1.22 0.36 25.98
CA VAL A 186 1.66 0.20 24.59
C VAL A 186 2.25 1.50 24.03
N ILE A 187 1.62 2.65 24.29
CA ILE A 187 2.16 3.96 23.90
C ILE A 187 3.56 4.19 24.48
N ALA A 188 3.74 3.88 25.77
CA ALA A 188 5.02 4.06 26.44
C ALA A 188 6.08 3.06 25.94
N GLN A 189 5.71 1.79 25.73
CA GLN A 189 6.60 0.73 25.28
C GLN A 189 7.10 0.98 23.84
N ASP A 190 6.19 1.33 22.95
CA ASP A 190 6.47 1.48 21.52
C ASP A 190 6.95 2.91 21.17
N GLY A 191 6.91 3.85 22.15
CA GLY A 191 7.34 5.24 21.97
C GLY A 191 6.50 6.00 20.94
N VAL A 192 5.17 5.79 20.97
CA VAL A 192 4.25 6.39 19.99
C VAL A 192 4.01 7.85 20.30
N ASP A 193 4.32 8.73 19.33
CA ASP A 193 3.98 10.15 19.43
C ASP A 193 2.46 10.31 19.44
N ASN A 194 1.92 10.82 20.54
CA ASN A 194 0.47 10.95 20.71
C ASN A 194 0.06 12.24 21.42
N ILE A 195 -1.12 12.74 21.09
CA ILE A 195 -1.74 13.89 21.75
C ILE A 195 -3.04 13.40 22.40
N ASN A 196 -2.98 13.19 23.72
CA ASN A 196 -4.10 12.75 24.53
C ASN A 196 -4.76 13.95 25.22
N GLN A 197 -6.04 14.19 24.99
CA GLN A 197 -6.77 15.32 25.58
C GLN A 197 -6.64 15.38 27.11
N ILE A 198 -6.74 14.23 27.82
CA ILE A 198 -6.67 14.20 29.30
C ILE A 198 -5.31 14.66 29.83
N GLN A 199 -4.25 14.42 29.05
CA GLN A 199 -2.87 14.76 29.40
C GLN A 199 -2.37 15.99 28.64
N TYR A 200 -3.23 16.61 27.81
CA TYR A 200 -2.84 17.75 26.98
C TYR A 200 -2.37 18.94 27.84
N ARG A 201 -1.20 19.48 27.51
CA ARG A 201 -0.56 20.60 28.21
C ARG A 201 -0.14 21.71 27.24
N GLY A 202 -0.57 21.63 25.99
CA GLY A 202 -0.33 22.68 24.99
C GLY A 202 -1.08 23.96 25.32
N GLN A 203 -0.64 25.06 24.72
CA GLN A 203 -1.22 26.39 24.96
C GLN A 203 -2.43 26.67 24.06
N VAL A 204 -2.52 25.99 22.92
CA VAL A 204 -3.67 26.15 22.01
C VAL A 204 -4.84 25.32 22.46
N GLU A 205 -6.05 25.83 22.26
CA GLU A 205 -7.28 25.09 22.51
C GLU A 205 -7.52 24.07 21.38
N LEU A 206 -6.78 22.94 21.44
CA LEU A 206 -6.89 21.88 20.44
C LEU A 206 -8.18 21.08 20.59
N PHE A 207 -8.67 20.86 21.80
CA PHE A 207 -9.83 20.03 22.11
C PHE A 207 -10.97 20.84 22.67
N GLY A 208 -12.19 20.48 22.31
CA GLY A 208 -13.41 21.11 22.81
C GLY A 208 -14.60 20.17 22.85
N ARG A 209 -15.75 20.76 23.15
CA ARG A 209 -17.05 20.07 23.16
C ARG A 209 -17.98 20.74 22.16
N ASN A 210 -18.39 20.01 21.11
CA ASN A 210 -19.45 20.46 20.23
C ASN A 210 -20.81 20.03 20.81
N ARG A 211 -21.65 21.01 21.19
CA ARG A 211 -22.96 20.78 21.81
C ARG A 211 -24.13 21.11 20.89
N GLU A 212 -23.92 21.09 19.58
CA GLU A 212 -24.98 21.32 18.59
C GLU A 212 -26.03 20.22 18.56
N ARG A 213 -25.68 19.02 19.04
CA ARG A 213 -26.58 17.87 19.14
C ARG A 213 -26.94 17.59 20.60
N ASP A 214 -28.18 17.20 20.82
CA ASP A 214 -28.69 16.76 22.14
C ASP A 214 -28.31 15.29 22.37
N VAL A 215 -27.07 15.07 22.74
CA VAL A 215 -26.49 13.76 23.07
C VAL A 215 -25.71 13.84 24.36
N ALA A 216 -25.46 12.67 25.00
CA ALA A 216 -24.66 12.62 26.20
C ALA A 216 -23.26 13.22 26.00
N ILE A 217 -22.70 13.82 27.04
CA ILE A 217 -21.48 14.63 26.96
C ILE A 217 -20.28 13.87 26.40
N GLU A 218 -20.20 12.55 26.61
CA GLU A 218 -19.16 11.69 26.06
C GLU A 218 -19.16 11.63 24.53
N HIS A 219 -20.28 11.96 23.87
CA HIS A 219 -20.43 11.98 22.42
C HIS A 219 -20.18 13.36 21.80
N THR A 220 -19.65 14.32 22.54
CA THR A 220 -19.47 15.71 22.10
C THR A 220 -18.02 16.17 21.96
N GLY A 221 -17.04 15.30 22.30
CA GLY A 221 -15.62 15.66 22.27
C GLY A 221 -15.11 15.84 20.84
N VAL A 222 -14.48 16.98 20.53
CA VAL A 222 -13.96 17.28 19.20
C VAL A 222 -12.54 17.80 19.23
N VAL A 223 -11.85 17.71 18.10
CA VAL A 223 -10.58 18.37 17.82
C VAL A 223 -10.83 19.54 16.87
N TYR A 224 -10.31 20.72 17.22
CA TYR A 224 -10.21 21.89 16.34
C TYR A 224 -8.94 21.77 15.50
N THR A 225 -9.08 21.31 14.29
CA THR A 225 -7.96 20.84 13.47
C THR A 225 -7.04 21.94 12.98
N ASP A 226 -7.52 23.19 12.89
CA ASP A 226 -6.71 24.37 12.60
C ASP A 226 -5.63 24.64 13.67
N LYS A 227 -5.79 24.11 14.88
CA LYS A 227 -4.83 24.20 15.99
C LYS A 227 -3.81 23.05 16.00
N LEU A 228 -4.04 21.99 15.25
CA LEU A 228 -3.21 20.79 15.29
C LEU A 228 -1.75 21.02 14.92
N PRO A 229 -1.40 21.77 13.85
CA PRO A 229 0.00 22.03 13.52
C PRO A 229 0.78 22.70 14.65
N GLN A 230 0.15 23.68 15.35
CA GLN A 230 0.78 24.34 16.49
C GLN A 230 0.91 23.37 17.68
N ALA A 231 -0.11 22.56 17.98
CA ALA A 231 -0.04 21.57 19.05
C ALA A 231 1.07 20.52 18.82
N ILE A 232 1.27 20.07 17.59
CA ILE A 232 2.36 19.17 17.20
C ILE A 232 3.73 19.83 17.47
N ALA A 233 3.86 21.11 17.12
CA ALA A 233 5.09 21.88 17.35
C ALA A 233 5.37 22.09 18.85
N GLU A 234 4.35 22.37 19.67
CA GLU A 234 4.45 22.51 21.14
C GLU A 234 4.92 21.21 21.83
N TYR A 235 4.56 20.05 21.28
CA TYR A 235 5.06 18.76 21.76
C TYR A 235 6.45 18.41 21.25
N GLY A 236 6.98 19.17 20.29
CA GLY A 236 8.28 18.90 19.67
C GLY A 236 8.34 17.60 18.87
N TYR A 237 7.19 17.12 18.40
CA TYR A 237 7.14 15.89 17.61
C TYR A 237 7.78 16.09 16.23
N ARG A 238 8.42 15.03 15.74
CA ARG A 238 8.91 14.96 14.38
C ARG A 238 7.74 15.12 13.41
N THR A 239 7.85 16.04 12.47
CA THR A 239 6.81 16.30 11.45
C THR A 239 7.06 15.60 10.14
N GLU A 240 8.32 15.21 9.85
CA GLU A 240 8.67 14.48 8.64
C GLU A 240 8.52 12.96 8.83
N ARG A 241 8.18 12.22 7.78
CA ARG A 241 8.16 10.75 7.79
C ARG A 241 9.55 10.20 8.13
N ARG A 242 9.63 8.98 8.72
CA ARG A 242 10.90 8.30 9.09
C ARG A 242 11.89 8.24 7.93
N ASN A 243 11.39 8.02 6.75
CA ASN A 243 12.09 8.20 5.50
C ASN A 243 11.09 8.61 4.43
N GLU A 244 11.58 9.22 3.37
CA GLU A 244 10.76 9.74 2.27
C GLU A 244 9.95 8.67 1.53
N ASN A 245 10.42 7.42 1.57
CA ASN A 245 9.78 6.27 0.96
C ASN A 245 8.89 5.47 1.93
N PHE A 246 8.64 5.99 3.15
CA PHE A 246 7.78 5.31 4.10
C PHE A 246 6.33 5.39 3.64
N SER A 247 5.82 4.28 3.17
CA SER A 247 4.41 4.06 2.87
C SER A 247 4.07 2.62 3.26
N SER A 248 2.89 2.40 3.81
CA SER A 248 2.43 1.04 4.06
C SER A 248 1.98 0.33 2.78
N PHE A 249 1.62 1.10 1.74
CA PHE A 249 1.10 0.55 0.50
C PHE A 249 1.90 1.01 -0.72
N GLU A 250 1.96 0.13 -1.72
CA GLU A 250 2.28 0.49 -3.09
C GLU A 250 1.00 0.77 -3.87
N PHE A 251 1.09 1.55 -4.96
CA PHE A 251 -0.08 1.93 -5.75
C PHE A 251 0.13 1.68 -7.23
N THR A 252 -0.92 1.24 -7.91
CA THR A 252 -0.94 1.07 -9.36
C THR A 252 -0.92 2.43 -10.08
N ASP A 253 -0.40 2.47 -11.30
CA ASP A 253 -0.43 3.70 -12.12
C ASP A 253 -1.84 3.98 -12.64
N GLU A 254 -2.56 2.92 -13.04
CA GLU A 254 -3.94 2.96 -13.52
C GLU A 254 -4.82 2.05 -12.67
N ALA A 255 -6.12 2.36 -12.57
CA ALA A 255 -7.06 1.54 -11.86
C ALA A 255 -7.31 0.22 -12.62
N VAL A 256 -7.13 -0.90 -11.94
CA VAL A 256 -7.28 -2.24 -12.51
C VAL A 256 -8.09 -3.15 -11.57
N PRO A 257 -8.91 -4.07 -12.10
CA PRO A 257 -9.52 -5.11 -11.29
C PRO A 257 -8.46 -5.92 -10.54
N VAL A 258 -8.70 -6.25 -9.27
CA VAL A 258 -7.73 -7.01 -8.45
C VAL A 258 -7.76 -8.51 -8.76
N SER A 259 -8.82 -8.98 -9.41
CA SER A 259 -8.98 -10.37 -9.86
C SER A 259 -10.02 -10.47 -10.98
N ASN A 260 -10.30 -11.70 -11.43
CA ASN A 260 -11.42 -11.98 -12.33
C ASN A 260 -12.72 -12.34 -11.59
N THR A 261 -12.75 -12.30 -10.27
CA THR A 261 -13.93 -12.63 -9.46
C THR A 261 -14.74 -11.38 -9.18
N PRO A 262 -15.93 -11.18 -9.79
CA PRO A 262 -16.76 -10.02 -9.54
C PRO A 262 -17.28 -10.02 -8.10
N CYS A 263 -17.38 -8.83 -7.50
CA CYS A 263 -18.02 -8.62 -6.21
C CYS A 263 -18.53 -7.18 -6.13
N ASN A 264 -19.84 -7.01 -6.24
CA ASN A 264 -20.44 -5.68 -6.22
C ASN A 264 -21.02 -5.32 -4.84
N ASP A 265 -21.48 -6.30 -4.08
CA ASP A 265 -22.08 -6.09 -2.76
C ASP A 265 -21.30 -6.86 -1.70
N ILE A 266 -20.99 -6.15 -0.62
CA ILE A 266 -20.19 -6.67 0.50
C ILE A 266 -20.91 -6.36 1.79
N THR A 267 -21.14 -7.37 2.61
CA THR A 267 -21.61 -7.24 3.98
C THR A 267 -20.52 -7.68 4.94
N ILE A 268 -20.07 -6.80 5.83
CA ILE A 268 -18.98 -7.05 6.77
C ILE A 268 -19.52 -7.03 8.19
N THR A 269 -19.30 -8.13 8.92
CA THR A 269 -19.52 -8.26 10.36
C THR A 269 -18.17 -8.37 11.05
N ILE A 270 -17.82 -7.43 11.93
CA ILE A 270 -16.49 -7.40 12.59
C ILE A 270 -16.40 -8.48 13.68
N SER A 271 -17.47 -8.65 14.45
CA SER A 271 -17.63 -9.70 15.45
C SER A 271 -19.12 -10.00 15.66
N ASP A 272 -19.45 -11.05 16.38
CA ASP A 272 -20.84 -11.43 16.73
C ASP A 272 -21.62 -10.36 17.52
N ARG A 273 -20.91 -9.36 18.03
CA ARG A 273 -21.46 -8.25 18.82
C ARG A 273 -21.45 -6.91 18.11
N SER A 274 -20.75 -6.81 16.96
CA SER A 274 -20.59 -5.57 16.22
C SER A 274 -21.72 -5.35 15.22
N TRP A 275 -21.82 -4.12 14.75
CA TRP A 275 -22.77 -3.79 13.69
C TRP A 275 -22.23 -4.16 12.33
N VAL A 276 -23.16 -4.52 11.46
CA VAL A 276 -22.88 -4.87 10.08
C VAL A 276 -22.63 -3.61 9.25
N LYS A 277 -21.72 -3.70 8.29
CA LYS A 277 -21.44 -2.67 7.29
C LYS A 277 -21.73 -3.20 5.89
N HIS A 278 -22.47 -2.41 5.10
CA HIS A 278 -22.81 -2.75 3.73
C HIS A 278 -22.07 -1.82 2.77
N TRP A 279 -21.49 -2.40 1.74
CA TRP A 279 -20.82 -1.67 0.69
C TRP A 279 -21.31 -2.13 -0.67
N THR A 280 -21.67 -1.20 -1.55
CA THR A 280 -22.11 -1.50 -2.91
C THR A 280 -21.20 -0.79 -3.91
N TYR A 281 -20.67 -1.54 -4.88
CA TYR A 281 -19.83 -0.99 -5.94
C TYR A 281 -20.67 -0.27 -7.00
N ASN A 282 -20.30 0.96 -7.30
CA ASN A 282 -20.92 1.76 -8.36
C ASN A 282 -20.00 1.79 -9.59
N LYS A 283 -20.45 1.18 -10.68
CA LYS A 283 -19.70 1.09 -11.95
C LYS A 283 -19.51 2.43 -12.66
N THR A 284 -20.25 3.48 -12.26
CA THR A 284 -20.19 4.81 -12.91
C THR A 284 -19.00 5.63 -12.39
N ASP A 285 -18.74 5.59 -11.09
CA ASP A 285 -17.66 6.33 -10.45
C ASP A 285 -16.51 5.43 -9.99
N HIS A 286 -16.65 4.10 -10.16
CA HIS A 286 -15.65 3.10 -9.79
C HIS A 286 -15.30 3.09 -8.29
N LEU A 287 -16.32 3.33 -7.42
CA LEU A 287 -16.17 3.35 -5.98
C LEU A 287 -17.17 2.41 -5.29
N TYR A 288 -16.81 1.95 -4.12
CA TYR A 288 -17.73 1.33 -3.17
C TYR A 288 -18.40 2.41 -2.33
N HIS A 289 -19.72 2.32 -2.18
CA HIS A 289 -20.58 3.25 -1.45
C HIS A 289 -21.19 2.59 -0.23
N THR A 290 -21.34 3.37 0.84
CA THR A 290 -22.12 2.99 2.03
C THR A 290 -22.80 4.22 2.63
N ASP A 291 -23.90 4.03 3.33
CA ASP A 291 -24.59 5.01 4.17
C ASP A 291 -24.67 4.57 5.66
N ASP A 292 -24.05 3.44 6.01
CA ASP A 292 -24.04 2.87 7.36
C ASP A 292 -23.36 3.75 8.43
N PHE A 293 -22.72 4.84 8.03
CA PHE A 293 -22.17 5.87 8.92
C PHE A 293 -23.11 7.08 9.10
N GLU A 294 -24.36 6.99 8.63
CA GLU A 294 -25.31 8.11 8.51
C GLU A 294 -24.79 9.26 7.62
N ASN A 295 -23.76 8.98 6.85
CA ASN A 295 -23.15 9.82 5.82
C ASN A 295 -22.89 8.97 4.59
N LYS A 296 -23.01 9.58 3.42
CA LYS A 296 -22.59 8.93 2.17
C LYS A 296 -21.07 8.86 2.12
N LEU A 297 -20.55 7.68 2.34
CA LEU A 297 -19.12 7.41 2.32
C LEU A 297 -18.75 6.59 1.09
N THR A 298 -17.66 6.97 0.44
CA THR A 298 -17.15 6.24 -0.73
C THR A 298 -15.70 5.81 -0.51
N ARG A 299 -15.33 4.64 -1.03
CA ARG A 299 -13.96 4.09 -0.96
C ARG A 299 -13.56 3.41 -2.26
N LYS A 300 -12.30 3.57 -2.64
CA LYS A 300 -11.71 2.87 -3.80
C LYS A 300 -11.36 1.44 -3.46
N ASN A 301 -10.82 1.24 -2.27
CA ASN A 301 -10.41 -0.07 -1.79
C ASN A 301 -11.11 -0.38 -0.47
N ILE A 302 -11.53 -1.64 -0.30
CA ILE A 302 -11.97 -2.20 0.97
C ILE A 302 -11.04 -3.36 1.28
N ILE A 303 -10.40 -3.30 2.43
CA ILE A 303 -9.51 -4.36 2.93
C ILE A 303 -10.14 -4.97 4.17
N VAL A 304 -10.24 -6.28 4.19
CA VAL A 304 -10.67 -7.01 5.37
C VAL A 304 -9.51 -7.85 5.87
N LEU A 305 -9.12 -7.60 7.11
CA LEU A 305 -8.06 -8.33 7.80
C LEU A 305 -8.71 -9.29 8.80
N TYR A 306 -8.48 -10.59 8.63
CA TYR A 306 -8.89 -11.59 9.61
C TYR A 306 -7.84 -11.70 10.70
N ASP A 307 -8.26 -11.74 11.96
CA ASP A 307 -7.36 -11.96 13.08
C ASP A 307 -8.00 -12.83 14.16
N THR A 308 -7.18 -13.49 14.95
CA THR A 308 -7.61 -14.13 16.17
C THR A 308 -7.74 -13.09 17.27
N THR A 309 -8.85 -13.13 17.99
CA THR A 309 -9.11 -12.19 19.08
C THR A 309 -9.48 -12.93 20.37
N GLU A 310 -9.31 -12.27 21.49
CA GLU A 310 -9.75 -12.74 22.80
C GLU A 310 -10.43 -11.62 23.59
N TYR A 311 -11.41 -11.99 24.42
CA TYR A 311 -12.03 -11.05 25.34
C TYR A 311 -11.33 -11.10 26.70
N ILE A 312 -10.72 -9.97 27.11
CA ILE A 312 -10.06 -9.83 28.41
C ILE A 312 -10.91 -8.97 29.33
N THR A 313 -11.38 -9.53 30.43
CA THR A 313 -12.12 -8.76 31.44
C THR A 313 -11.14 -8.14 32.45
N LYS A 314 -11.08 -6.82 32.46
CA LYS A 314 -10.32 -6.04 33.42
C LYS A 314 -10.99 -6.13 34.82
N PRO A 315 -10.25 -6.30 35.91
CA PRO A 315 -10.83 -6.28 37.26
C PRO A 315 -11.66 -5.03 37.52
N GLY A 316 -12.92 -5.20 37.94
CA GLY A 316 -13.86 -4.12 38.18
C GLY A 316 -14.55 -3.52 36.95
N ALA A 317 -14.30 -4.03 35.77
CA ALA A 317 -15.02 -3.64 34.56
C ALA A 317 -16.30 -4.49 34.38
N TYR A 318 -17.35 -3.86 33.83
CA TYR A 318 -18.62 -4.52 33.52
C TYR A 318 -18.64 -5.14 32.11
N PHE A 319 -17.57 -4.97 31.33
CA PHE A 319 -17.42 -5.44 29.96
C PHE A 319 -16.01 -5.96 29.72
N SER A 320 -15.86 -6.79 28.71
CA SER A 320 -14.55 -7.28 28.26
C SER A 320 -13.99 -6.35 27.17
N TYR A 321 -12.68 -6.20 27.17
CA TYR A 321 -11.93 -5.56 26.10
C TYR A 321 -11.57 -6.58 25.03
N THR A 322 -11.65 -6.19 23.78
CA THR A 322 -11.20 -7.01 22.66
C THR A 322 -9.70 -6.83 22.47
N ASN A 323 -8.97 -7.92 22.52
CA ASN A 323 -7.54 -7.99 22.26
C ASN A 323 -7.30 -8.73 20.95
N TYR A 324 -6.64 -8.07 20.00
CA TYR A 324 -6.24 -8.63 18.72
C TYR A 324 -4.83 -9.20 18.83
N LEU A 325 -4.63 -10.43 18.37
CA LEU A 325 -3.37 -11.16 18.58
C LEU A 325 -2.37 -10.96 17.45
N PHE A 326 -2.78 -10.38 16.32
CA PHE A 326 -1.97 -10.21 15.10
C PHE A 326 -1.48 -11.54 14.52
N GLU A 327 -2.30 -12.58 14.62
CA GLU A 327 -1.98 -13.96 14.25
C GLU A 327 -2.76 -14.48 13.04
N GLY A 328 -3.64 -13.67 12.44
CA GLY A 328 -4.41 -14.04 11.26
C GLY A 328 -3.75 -13.51 9.99
N PRO A 329 -3.03 -14.33 9.21
CA PRO A 329 -2.39 -13.83 7.99
C PRO A 329 -3.36 -13.63 6.82
N GLU A 330 -4.60 -14.09 6.93
CA GLU A 330 -5.57 -14.07 5.83
C GLU A 330 -6.40 -12.80 5.80
N GLY A 331 -6.90 -12.45 4.61
CA GLY A 331 -7.78 -11.31 4.41
C GLY A 331 -8.40 -11.29 3.02
N LYS A 332 -9.11 -10.21 2.72
CA LYS A 332 -9.66 -9.95 1.38
C LYS A 332 -9.42 -8.51 0.98
N LEU A 333 -9.15 -8.31 -0.31
CA LEU A 333 -9.08 -7.00 -0.96
C LEU A 333 -10.20 -6.89 -1.99
N PHE A 334 -10.99 -5.81 -1.87
CA PHE A 334 -12.01 -5.44 -2.83
C PHE A 334 -11.62 -4.14 -3.50
N SER A 335 -11.61 -4.12 -4.82
CA SER A 335 -11.36 -2.93 -5.63
C SER A 335 -11.87 -3.15 -7.06
N GLU A 336 -12.32 -2.10 -7.72
CA GLU A 336 -12.84 -2.15 -9.10
C GLU A 336 -13.95 -3.20 -9.31
N GLY A 337 -14.83 -3.39 -8.31
CA GLY A 337 -15.94 -4.35 -8.40
C GLY A 337 -15.51 -5.81 -8.43
N THR A 338 -14.29 -6.10 -7.97
CA THR A 338 -13.73 -7.46 -7.89
C THR A 338 -13.14 -7.73 -6.51
N VAL A 339 -12.94 -9.01 -6.17
CA VAL A 339 -12.39 -9.46 -4.88
C VAL A 339 -11.25 -10.44 -5.09
N MET A 340 -10.21 -10.33 -4.25
CA MET A 340 -9.15 -11.33 -4.14
C MET A 340 -8.85 -11.70 -2.70
N ASP A 341 -8.41 -12.93 -2.48
CA ASP A 341 -7.83 -13.36 -1.22
C ASP A 341 -6.43 -12.78 -1.07
N ILE A 342 -6.11 -12.33 0.14
CA ILE A 342 -4.81 -11.73 0.47
C ILE A 342 -4.24 -12.36 1.72
N LYS A 343 -2.93 -12.22 1.88
CA LYS A 343 -2.23 -12.36 3.15
C LYS A 343 -1.85 -10.98 3.65
N TRP A 344 -1.84 -10.81 4.97
CA TRP A 344 -1.37 -9.59 5.59
C TRP A 344 -0.40 -9.86 6.73
N GLY A 345 0.40 -8.88 7.07
CA GLY A 345 1.34 -8.98 8.19
C GLY A 345 2.02 -7.66 8.48
N ILE A 346 2.88 -7.66 9.50
CA ILE A 346 3.66 -6.51 9.90
C ILE A 346 5.13 -6.79 9.59
N GLU A 347 5.70 -6.04 8.66
CA GLU A 347 7.09 -6.16 8.27
C GLU A 347 7.77 -4.78 8.34
N ASN A 348 8.90 -4.69 9.02
CA ASN A 348 9.64 -3.43 9.16
C ASN A 348 8.78 -2.25 9.63
N ARG A 349 7.86 -2.50 10.58
CA ARG A 349 6.90 -1.53 11.13
C ARG A 349 5.92 -0.98 10.08
N LYS A 350 5.55 -1.77 9.08
CA LYS A 350 4.56 -1.44 8.06
C LYS A 350 3.52 -2.55 7.98
N LEU A 351 2.29 -2.19 7.66
CA LEU A 351 1.28 -3.14 7.22
C LEU A 351 1.61 -3.57 5.78
N VAL A 352 1.86 -4.84 5.57
CA VAL A 352 2.16 -5.42 4.26
C VAL A 352 1.02 -6.31 3.81
N ILE A 353 0.62 -6.18 2.56
CA ILE A 353 -0.44 -6.97 1.93
C ILE A 353 0.17 -7.70 0.74
N ARG A 354 -0.05 -9.02 0.68
CA ARG A 354 0.46 -9.92 -0.34
C ARG A 354 -0.65 -10.73 -0.98
N ASP A 355 -0.43 -11.15 -2.19
CA ASP A 355 -1.27 -12.19 -2.82
C ASP A 355 -0.96 -13.58 -2.25
N MET A 356 -1.69 -14.59 -2.70
CA MET A 356 -1.51 -15.98 -2.25
C MET A 356 -0.15 -16.58 -2.69
N ASN A 357 0.58 -15.93 -3.62
CA ASN A 357 1.93 -16.29 -4.06
C ASN A 357 3.03 -15.47 -3.34
N ASP A 358 2.69 -14.79 -2.25
CA ASP A 358 3.57 -13.94 -1.43
C ASP A 358 4.14 -12.70 -2.16
N GLN A 359 3.52 -12.27 -3.28
CA GLN A 359 3.89 -11.03 -3.96
C GLN A 359 3.19 -9.82 -3.31
N ILE A 360 3.92 -8.73 -3.10
CA ILE A 360 3.33 -7.48 -2.59
C ILE A 360 2.28 -6.97 -3.58
N ILE A 361 1.11 -6.62 -3.06
CA ILE A 361 0.00 -6.08 -3.85
C ILE A 361 0.08 -4.56 -3.87
N ALA A 362 0.05 -3.97 -5.06
CA ALA A 362 -0.19 -2.56 -5.24
C ALA A 362 -1.70 -2.28 -5.24
N LEU A 363 -2.16 -1.35 -4.41
CA LEU A 363 -3.56 -0.93 -4.34
C LEU A 363 -3.91 0.02 -5.50
N ASN A 364 -5.16 0.03 -5.92
CA ASN A 364 -5.66 1.11 -6.78
C ASN A 364 -5.63 2.44 -6.02
N ARG A 365 -5.18 3.51 -6.70
CA ARG A 365 -5.10 4.85 -6.09
C ARG A 365 -6.46 5.34 -5.64
N GLY A 366 -6.58 5.68 -4.36
CA GLY A 366 -7.83 6.15 -3.77
C GLY A 366 -7.90 5.89 -2.27
N LYS A 367 -8.97 6.36 -1.66
CA LYS A 367 -9.24 6.20 -0.22
C LYS A 367 -9.59 4.75 0.11
N THR A 368 -9.18 4.29 1.30
CA THR A 368 -9.34 2.90 1.72
C THR A 368 -10.14 2.79 3.03
N TYR A 369 -11.03 1.80 3.09
CA TYR A 369 -11.63 1.32 4.34
C TYR A 369 -10.97 0.00 4.71
N ILE A 370 -10.58 -0.14 5.98
CA ILE A 370 -9.99 -1.37 6.53
C ILE A 370 -10.92 -1.86 7.64
N ALA A 371 -11.50 -3.03 7.47
CA ALA A 371 -12.19 -3.76 8.52
C ALA A 371 -11.24 -4.79 9.13
N TRP A 372 -11.01 -4.71 10.43
CA TRP A 372 -10.21 -5.68 11.16
C TRP A 372 -11.15 -6.57 11.96
N ILE A 373 -11.36 -7.79 11.48
CA ILE A 373 -12.43 -8.66 11.95
C ILE A 373 -11.91 -9.83 12.80
N SER A 374 -12.75 -10.24 13.74
CA SER A 374 -12.48 -11.35 14.64
C SER A 374 -12.88 -12.68 14.00
N SER A 375 -11.92 -13.44 13.48
CA SER A 375 -12.18 -14.72 12.80
C SER A 375 -12.77 -15.80 13.71
N ASN A 376 -12.49 -15.74 15.01
CA ASN A 376 -12.93 -16.72 16.02
C ASN A 376 -14.13 -16.27 16.85
N LEU A 377 -14.55 -15.00 16.77
CA LEU A 377 -15.67 -14.43 17.53
C LEU A 377 -16.78 -13.90 16.60
N GLY A 378 -17.10 -14.65 15.53
CA GLY A 378 -18.24 -14.40 14.66
C GLY A 378 -18.04 -13.33 13.59
N GLY A 379 -16.79 -12.85 13.37
CA GLY A 379 -16.48 -11.98 12.24
C GLY A 379 -16.69 -12.71 10.93
N SER A 380 -17.35 -12.07 9.96
CA SER A 380 -17.70 -12.69 8.69
C SER A 380 -17.86 -11.68 7.56
N ILE A 381 -17.83 -12.19 6.33
CA ILE A 381 -18.12 -11.42 5.11
C ILE A 381 -19.14 -12.21 4.29
N GLU A 382 -20.18 -11.52 3.83
CA GLU A 382 -21.06 -12.00 2.78
C GLU A 382 -20.79 -11.18 1.52
N MET A 383 -20.77 -11.84 0.35
CA MET A 383 -20.38 -11.25 -0.93
C MET A 383 -21.35 -11.66 -2.05
N GLN A 384 -21.70 -10.69 -2.92
CA GLN A 384 -22.54 -10.92 -4.09
C GLN A 384 -21.98 -10.21 -5.33
#